data_76eddb5b60928cdcc6849dbecee9035c
#
_entry.id   76eddb5b60928cdcc6849dbecee9035c
#
_cell.length_a   1.000
_cell.length_b   1.000
_cell.length_c   1.000
_cell.angle_alpha   90.00
_cell.angle_beta   90.00
_cell.angle_gamma   90.00
#
_symmetry.space_group_name_H-M   'P 1'
#
loop_
_entity.id
_entity.type
_entity.pdbx_description
1 polymer ?
#
loop_
_entity_poly.entity_id
_entity_poly.type
_entity_poly.pdbx_seq_one_letter_code
_entity_poly.pdbx_strand_id
1 'polypeptide(L)'
;MKNESTLGTLHVRSTRSVCLVVLCAILSGLFQVRAEAPTRAFALKAASPRFWGLLDHKAKLEVLESGFGFTEGPVWDPAGFVYVSDEETNKIYRVYPDGSKQEFLSLGDPDGNTYDAQHRLVDCASLLRAIIQIDRHGKYQILADRYNGKRFNSPNDVVLGPDGALYFTDPTLDLPKGEAQEIPFQGVYRLDANGHVQLLTKDLAQPNGLAFSPDGKHLYVDDSERRNIMVFDFIAQKTLANGRIFGEEPGGKQDGVPDGMKVDRSGNLFVTGPSGIWVWDNRGHHLGTIVLPEQAANLAWGDPDYSTLYITATTSLYRLHTKSHGFIPYDSLPNSR
;
A
#
# COMPACT_ATOMS: atom_id res chain seq x y z
N MET A 1 -87.07 18.34 10.45
CA MET A 1 -88.07 18.01 9.43
C MET A 1 -87.36 16.98 8.53
N LYS A 2 -87.57 15.66 8.73
CA LYS A 2 -88.45 14.78 7.95
C LYS A 2 -88.05 14.78 6.47
N ASN A 3 -87.65 13.72 5.77
CA ASN A 3 -88.17 12.33 5.63
C ASN A 3 -87.06 11.54 4.93
N GLU A 4 -86.72 10.36 5.33
CA GLU A 4 -87.23 8.97 5.00
C GLU A 4 -87.58 8.72 3.56
N SER A 5 -86.93 7.71 2.93
CA SER A 5 -87.47 6.42 2.53
C SER A 5 -86.61 5.86 1.39
N THR A 6 -86.34 4.70 1.11
CA THR A 6 -86.68 3.29 1.35
C THR A 6 -86.04 2.45 0.28
N LEU A 7 -85.43 1.37 0.70
CA LEU A 7 -85.21 0.04 0.10
C LEU A 7 -85.26 -0.20 -1.41
N GLY A 8 -84.26 -0.92 -1.88
CA GLY A 8 -84.27 -1.70 -3.12
C GLY A 8 -83.16 -2.73 -3.13
N THR A 9 -83.47 -3.90 -2.54
CA THR A 9 -82.58 -5.08 -2.55
C THR A 9 -82.62 -5.76 -3.90
N LEU A 10 -81.49 -5.98 -4.54
CA LEU A 10 -81.35 -6.95 -5.63
C LEU A 10 -80.13 -7.81 -5.44
N HIS A 11 -80.42 -9.10 -5.16
CA HIS A 11 -79.45 -10.17 -5.15
C HIS A 11 -78.99 -10.52 -6.59
N VAL A 12 -77.70 -10.51 -6.84
CA VAL A 12 -77.14 -11.26 -7.97
C VAL A 12 -75.92 -12.04 -7.44
N ARG A 13 -75.96 -13.33 -7.74
CA ARG A 13 -75.06 -14.37 -7.27
C ARG A 13 -73.65 -14.21 -7.81
N SER A 14 -72.77 -14.50 -6.94
CA SER A 14 -71.35 -14.87 -7.04
C SER A 14 -70.98 -15.78 -8.23
N THR A 15 -69.86 -15.38 -8.89
CA THR A 15 -68.90 -16.38 -9.39
C THR A 15 -67.49 -15.89 -9.02
N ARG A 16 -66.89 -16.62 -8.10
CA ARG A 16 -65.52 -16.42 -7.68
C ARG A 16 -64.59 -16.93 -8.78
N SER A 17 -63.86 -16.03 -9.46
CA SER A 17 -62.66 -16.35 -10.21
C SER A 17 -61.48 -16.03 -9.34
N VAL A 18 -60.79 -17.04 -8.85
CA VAL A 18 -59.52 -16.95 -8.15
C VAL A 18 -58.45 -16.73 -9.21
N CYS A 19 -57.98 -15.50 -9.39
CA CYS A 19 -56.77 -15.22 -10.11
C CYS A 19 -55.60 -15.41 -9.16
N LEU A 20 -54.87 -16.51 -9.32
CA LEU A 20 -53.60 -16.79 -8.66
C LEU A 20 -52.53 -15.95 -9.35
N VAL A 21 -52.20 -14.80 -8.76
CA VAL A 21 -51.02 -14.00 -9.20
C VAL A 21 -49.80 -14.66 -8.63
N VAL A 22 -49.08 -15.46 -9.43
CA VAL A 22 -47.73 -15.95 -9.10
C VAL A 22 -46.78 -14.77 -9.27
N LEU A 23 -46.39 -14.19 -8.18
CA LEU A 23 -45.33 -13.17 -8.12
C LEU A 23 -43.97 -13.88 -8.22
N CYS A 24 -43.45 -14.05 -9.46
CA CYS A 24 -42.06 -14.45 -9.68
C CYS A 24 -41.16 -13.28 -9.30
N ALA A 25 -40.69 -13.27 -8.04
CA ALA A 25 -39.56 -12.41 -7.65
C ALA A 25 -38.27 -12.99 -8.30
N ILE A 26 -37.90 -12.43 -9.43
CA ILE A 26 -36.58 -12.66 -10.01
C ILE A 26 -35.59 -11.88 -9.14
N LEU A 27 -34.98 -12.52 -8.15
CA LEU A 27 -33.77 -12.08 -7.51
C LEU A 27 -32.63 -12.18 -8.55
N SER A 28 -32.42 -11.12 -9.31
CA SER A 28 -31.20 -10.92 -10.08
C SER A 28 -30.09 -10.56 -9.08
N GLY A 29 -29.52 -11.57 -8.43
CA GLY A 29 -28.24 -11.45 -7.77
C GLY A 29 -27.19 -11.15 -8.85
N LEU A 30 -26.81 -9.90 -8.95
CA LEU A 30 -25.60 -9.50 -9.66
C LEU A 30 -24.41 -10.08 -8.88
N PHE A 31 -24.08 -11.34 -9.15
CA PHE A 31 -22.73 -11.82 -8.90
C PHE A 31 -21.82 -11.00 -9.81
N GLN A 32 -21.17 -9.98 -9.28
CA GLN A 32 -19.96 -9.47 -9.91
C GLN A 32 -18.96 -10.62 -9.91
N VAL A 33 -18.83 -11.28 -11.04
CA VAL A 33 -17.69 -12.15 -11.29
C VAL A 33 -16.49 -11.22 -11.32
N ARG A 34 -15.81 -11.07 -10.18
CA ARG A 34 -14.48 -10.48 -10.13
C ARG A 34 -13.64 -11.37 -11.06
N ALA A 35 -13.17 -10.83 -12.17
CA ALA A 35 -12.28 -11.57 -13.05
C ALA A 35 -11.06 -11.92 -12.17
N GLU A 36 -10.85 -13.20 -11.89
CA GLU A 36 -9.63 -13.67 -11.24
C GLU A 36 -8.47 -13.17 -12.11
N ALA A 37 -7.59 -12.37 -11.50
CA ALA A 37 -6.36 -12.00 -12.16
C ALA A 37 -5.62 -13.29 -12.54
N PRO A 38 -5.02 -13.39 -13.74
CA PRO A 38 -4.36 -14.61 -14.14
C PRO A 38 -3.26 -14.95 -13.14
N THR A 39 -3.41 -16.07 -12.43
CA THR A 39 -2.42 -16.58 -11.49
C THR A 39 -1.15 -16.91 -12.25
N ARG A 40 -0.13 -16.06 -12.09
CA ARG A 40 1.19 -16.30 -12.67
C ARG A 40 1.95 -17.30 -11.81
N ALA A 41 2.77 -18.15 -12.42
CA ALA A 41 3.68 -18.97 -11.66
C ALA A 41 4.87 -18.13 -11.15
N PHE A 42 5.31 -18.37 -9.91
CA PHE A 42 6.54 -17.79 -9.39
C PHE A 42 7.71 -18.13 -10.30
N ALA A 43 8.53 -17.15 -10.64
CA ALA A 43 9.75 -17.34 -11.42
C ALA A 43 10.77 -16.25 -11.11
N LEU A 44 12.05 -16.59 -11.22
CA LEU A 44 13.15 -15.66 -11.15
C LEU A 44 13.68 -15.41 -12.56
N LYS A 45 13.54 -14.18 -13.08
CA LYS A 45 13.96 -13.78 -14.42
C LYS A 45 15.15 -12.84 -14.33
N ALA A 46 16.37 -13.37 -14.43
CA ALA A 46 17.57 -12.56 -14.46
C ALA A 46 17.73 -11.81 -15.78
N ALA A 47 17.89 -10.49 -15.71
CA ALA A 47 18.34 -9.65 -16.82
C ALA A 47 19.88 -9.47 -16.81
N SER A 48 20.52 -9.71 -15.67
CA SER A 48 21.96 -9.65 -15.46
C SER A 48 22.45 -10.80 -14.60
N PRO A 49 23.67 -11.34 -14.80
CA PRO A 49 24.26 -12.33 -13.89
C PRO A 49 24.37 -11.86 -12.43
N ARG A 50 24.43 -10.55 -12.19
CA ARG A 50 24.47 -9.94 -10.84
C ARG A 50 23.21 -10.23 -10.03
N PHE A 51 22.08 -10.50 -10.67
CA PHE A 51 20.83 -10.89 -10.03
C PHE A 51 21.01 -12.12 -9.12
N TRP A 52 21.83 -13.09 -9.57
CA TRP A 52 22.11 -14.31 -8.81
C TRP A 52 23.07 -14.11 -7.62
N GLY A 53 23.67 -12.94 -7.52
CA GLY A 53 24.34 -12.49 -6.31
C GLY A 53 23.36 -12.10 -5.19
N LEU A 54 22.14 -11.74 -5.55
CA LEU A 54 21.10 -11.30 -4.61
C LEU A 54 20.12 -12.42 -4.24
N LEU A 55 19.95 -13.41 -5.12
CA LEU A 55 18.98 -14.50 -4.97
C LEU A 55 19.62 -15.85 -5.29
N ASP A 56 19.15 -16.91 -4.63
CA ASP A 56 19.50 -18.26 -5.02
C ASP A 56 18.67 -18.68 -6.24
N HIS A 57 19.28 -19.42 -7.16
CA HIS A 57 18.59 -20.02 -8.31
C HIS A 57 17.42 -20.96 -7.90
N LYS A 58 17.49 -21.50 -6.69
CA LYS A 58 16.53 -22.44 -6.12
C LYS A 58 15.64 -21.79 -5.06
N ALA A 59 15.71 -20.46 -4.90
CA ALA A 59 14.86 -19.76 -3.95
C ALA A 59 13.39 -20.08 -4.23
N LYS A 60 12.64 -20.26 -3.15
CA LYS A 60 11.22 -20.58 -3.21
C LYS A 60 10.43 -19.42 -2.62
N LEU A 61 9.34 -19.07 -3.29
CA LEU A 61 8.33 -18.17 -2.74
C LEU A 61 7.41 -18.99 -1.83
N GLU A 62 7.20 -18.52 -0.62
CA GLU A 62 6.29 -19.15 0.34
C GLU A 62 5.11 -18.19 0.57
N VAL A 63 3.88 -18.72 0.54
CA VAL A 63 2.70 -18.03 1.05
C VAL A 63 2.74 -18.13 2.56
N LEU A 64 2.97 -17.02 3.24
CA LEU A 64 2.98 -16.99 4.70
C LEU A 64 1.56 -16.92 5.26
N GLU A 65 0.71 -16.07 4.69
CA GLU A 65 -0.68 -15.91 5.06
C GLU A 65 -1.48 -15.41 3.84
N SER A 66 -2.79 -15.65 3.84
CA SER A 66 -3.69 -15.25 2.76
C SER A 66 -5.09 -14.90 3.29
N GLY A 67 -6.01 -14.53 2.39
CA GLY A 67 -7.39 -14.20 2.77
C GLY A 67 -7.53 -12.80 3.34
N PHE A 68 -6.66 -11.89 2.93
CA PHE A 68 -6.82 -10.45 3.11
C PHE A 68 -7.75 -9.87 2.02
N GLY A 69 -8.20 -8.65 2.19
CA GLY A 69 -8.89 -7.88 1.16
C GLY A 69 -7.90 -7.34 0.13
N PHE A 70 -7.06 -6.39 0.54
CA PHE A 70 -5.91 -5.89 -0.22
C PHE A 70 -4.77 -5.57 0.74
N THR A 71 -3.61 -6.19 0.53
CA THR A 71 -2.48 -6.11 1.45
C THR A 71 -1.50 -5.01 1.06
N GLU A 72 -1.14 -4.17 2.04
CA GLU A 72 -0.18 -3.08 1.91
C GLU A 72 0.73 -2.96 3.14
N GLY A 73 1.62 -1.97 3.11
CA GLY A 73 2.42 -1.46 4.21
C GLY A 73 3.14 -2.48 5.08
N PRO A 74 3.83 -3.50 4.53
CA PRO A 74 4.51 -4.47 5.38
C PRO A 74 5.67 -3.80 6.11
N VAL A 75 5.79 -4.04 7.42
CA VAL A 75 6.96 -3.65 8.21
C VAL A 75 7.29 -4.71 9.24
N TRP A 76 8.55 -5.14 9.27
CA TRP A 76 9.04 -6.12 10.23
C TRP A 76 9.24 -5.49 11.60
N ASP A 77 8.68 -6.16 12.62
CA ASP A 77 8.93 -5.83 14.04
C ASP A 77 10.01 -6.74 14.62
N PRO A 78 11.03 -6.20 15.30
CA PRO A 78 12.07 -7.01 15.97
C PRO A 78 11.54 -8.01 17.02
N ALA A 79 10.29 -7.87 17.45
CA ALA A 79 9.61 -8.88 18.29
C ALA A 79 9.25 -10.16 17.53
N GLY A 80 9.50 -10.21 16.21
CA GLY A 80 9.41 -11.42 15.40
C GLY A 80 8.08 -11.59 14.66
N PHE A 81 7.52 -10.53 14.11
CA PHE A 81 6.34 -10.56 13.26
C PHE A 81 6.37 -9.42 12.23
N VAL A 82 5.45 -9.46 11.27
CA VAL A 82 5.24 -8.40 10.28
C VAL A 82 3.92 -7.70 10.56
N TYR A 83 3.90 -6.37 10.62
CA TYR A 83 2.67 -5.62 10.43
C TYR A 83 2.29 -5.64 8.96
N VAL A 84 1.00 -5.76 8.69
CA VAL A 84 0.41 -5.73 7.34
C VAL A 84 -0.86 -4.92 7.40
N SER A 85 -0.97 -3.91 6.56
CA SER A 85 -2.21 -3.19 6.30
C SER A 85 -3.11 -4.01 5.40
N ASP A 86 -4.41 -4.01 5.69
CA ASP A 86 -5.46 -4.58 4.85
C ASP A 86 -6.47 -3.46 4.57
N GLU A 87 -6.29 -2.79 3.46
CA GLU A 87 -7.04 -1.60 3.09
C GLU A 87 -8.53 -1.89 2.96
N GLU A 88 -8.92 -2.94 2.22
CA GLU A 88 -10.33 -3.27 2.00
C GLU A 88 -11.07 -3.65 3.30
N THR A 89 -10.37 -4.25 4.28
CA THR A 89 -10.99 -4.62 5.56
C THR A 89 -10.77 -3.58 6.65
N ASN A 90 -10.02 -2.50 6.36
CA ASN A 90 -9.71 -1.40 7.28
C ASN A 90 -9.01 -1.87 8.55
N LYS A 91 -7.94 -2.68 8.40
CA LYS A 91 -7.25 -3.29 9.54
C LYS A 91 -5.75 -3.33 9.34
N ILE A 92 -5.03 -3.22 10.44
CA ILE A 92 -3.62 -3.61 10.52
C ILE A 92 -3.55 -4.95 11.27
N TYR A 93 -2.84 -5.90 10.69
CA TYR A 93 -2.59 -7.21 11.29
C TYR A 93 -1.13 -7.36 11.72
N ARG A 94 -0.91 -8.21 12.73
CA ARG A 94 0.39 -8.83 13.01
C ARG A 94 0.38 -10.23 12.43
N VAL A 95 1.32 -10.52 11.57
CA VAL A 95 1.48 -11.84 10.96
C VAL A 95 2.79 -12.43 11.45
N TYR A 96 2.70 -13.60 12.06
CA TYR A 96 3.84 -14.30 12.66
C TYR A 96 4.49 -15.28 11.67
N PRO A 97 5.76 -15.68 11.87
CA PRO A 97 6.47 -16.61 10.97
C PRO A 97 5.83 -17.98 10.81
N ASP A 98 4.96 -18.39 11.72
CA ASP A 98 4.18 -19.64 11.65
C ASP A 98 2.88 -19.50 10.82
N GLY A 99 2.65 -18.32 10.24
CA GLY A 99 1.45 -18.00 9.47
C GLY A 99 0.26 -17.54 10.31
N SER A 100 0.35 -17.55 11.65
CA SER A 100 -0.75 -17.02 12.44
C SER A 100 -0.92 -15.52 12.27
N LYS A 101 -2.20 -15.07 12.22
CA LYS A 101 -2.58 -13.68 11.99
C LYS A 101 -3.40 -13.17 13.15
N GLN A 102 -3.06 -11.99 13.68
CA GLN A 102 -3.79 -11.32 14.75
C GLN A 102 -4.14 -9.89 14.32
N GLU A 103 -5.41 -9.52 14.42
CA GLU A 103 -5.83 -8.12 14.29
C GLU A 103 -5.16 -7.27 15.37
N PHE A 104 -4.49 -6.21 14.95
CA PHE A 104 -3.83 -5.26 15.85
C PHE A 104 -4.65 -4.00 16.03
N LEU A 105 -5.19 -3.45 14.96
CA LEU A 105 -5.93 -2.21 14.96
C LEU A 105 -6.96 -2.21 13.83
N SER A 106 -8.16 -1.70 14.10
CA SER A 106 -9.12 -1.33 13.07
C SER A 106 -9.01 0.17 12.82
N LEU A 107 -8.66 0.52 11.59
CA LEU A 107 -8.38 1.90 11.16
C LEU A 107 -8.87 2.06 9.72
N GLY A 108 -9.46 3.21 9.39
CA GLY A 108 -9.95 3.46 8.04
C GLY A 108 -8.82 3.55 7.02
N ASP A 109 -8.73 2.54 6.17
CA ASP A 109 -7.82 2.45 5.04
C ASP A 109 -6.35 2.66 5.44
N PRO A 110 -5.75 1.77 6.26
CA PRO A 110 -4.33 1.82 6.55
C PRO A 110 -3.55 1.42 5.31
N ASP A 111 -2.45 2.11 5.03
CA ASP A 111 -1.67 1.92 3.82
C ASP A 111 -0.18 1.68 4.17
N GLY A 112 0.75 2.49 3.69
CA GLY A 112 2.17 2.34 3.95
C GLY A 112 2.55 2.52 5.41
N ASN A 113 3.39 1.64 5.91
CA ASN A 113 3.89 1.66 7.28
C ASN A 113 5.40 1.83 7.37
N THR A 114 5.87 2.48 8.43
CA THR A 114 7.27 2.52 8.83
C THR A 114 7.42 2.64 10.35
N TYR A 115 8.64 2.60 10.85
CA TYR A 115 8.95 3.06 12.20
C TYR A 115 9.58 4.46 12.17
N ASP A 116 9.23 5.26 13.16
CA ASP A 116 9.94 6.52 13.42
C ASP A 116 11.28 6.28 14.14
N ALA A 117 12.02 7.37 14.39
CA ALA A 117 13.32 7.31 15.06
C ALA A 117 13.27 6.81 16.53
N GLN A 118 12.08 6.66 17.11
CA GLN A 118 11.85 6.11 18.45
C GLN A 118 11.22 4.72 18.41
N HIS A 119 11.24 4.05 17.24
CA HIS A 119 10.61 2.74 17.01
C HIS A 119 9.11 2.71 17.36
N ARG A 120 8.37 3.77 17.02
CA ARG A 120 6.93 3.81 17.09
C ARG A 120 6.37 3.62 15.69
N LEU A 121 5.35 2.78 15.56
CA LEU A 121 4.73 2.52 14.26
C LEU A 121 4.08 3.79 13.72
N VAL A 122 4.33 4.09 12.46
CA VAL A 122 3.72 5.18 11.69
C VAL A 122 3.01 4.59 10.50
N ASP A 123 1.83 5.11 10.20
CA ASP A 123 0.96 4.65 9.12
C ASP A 123 0.42 5.83 8.32
N CYS A 124 0.26 5.62 7.03
CA CYS A 124 -0.51 6.46 6.14
C CYS A 124 -1.98 6.03 6.20
N ALA A 125 -2.81 6.76 6.94
CA ALA A 125 -4.22 6.46 7.09
C ALA A 125 -5.02 7.20 6.00
N SER A 126 -5.23 6.56 4.85
CA SER A 126 -5.77 7.20 3.65
C SER A 126 -7.17 7.77 3.84
N LEU A 127 -8.11 7.06 4.47
CA LEU A 127 -9.44 7.60 4.77
C LEU A 127 -9.43 8.73 5.81
N LEU A 128 -8.48 8.73 6.75
CA LEU A 128 -8.27 9.84 7.67
C LEU A 128 -7.60 11.02 6.98
N ARG A 129 -6.97 10.77 5.82
CA ARG A 129 -6.17 11.75 5.07
C ARG A 129 -5.03 12.30 5.95
N ALA A 130 -4.33 11.40 6.65
CA ALA A 130 -3.41 11.76 7.70
C ALA A 130 -2.22 10.80 7.82
N ILE A 131 -1.10 11.33 8.31
CA ILE A 131 0.00 10.54 8.86
C ILE A 131 -0.28 10.37 10.34
N ILE A 132 -0.30 9.14 10.80
CA ILE A 132 -0.58 8.79 12.20
C ILE A 132 0.59 8.05 12.82
N GLN A 133 0.68 8.11 14.14
CA GLN A 133 1.59 7.32 14.95
C GLN A 133 0.80 6.41 15.87
N ILE A 134 1.17 5.14 15.92
CA ILE A 134 0.44 4.10 16.65
C ILE A 134 1.32 3.56 17.77
N ASP A 135 0.78 3.47 18.98
CA ASP A 135 1.47 2.85 20.10
C ASP A 135 1.32 1.31 20.09
N ARG A 136 2.09 0.63 20.96
CA ARG A 136 2.06 -0.85 21.07
C ARG A 136 0.70 -1.44 21.45
N HIS A 137 -0.25 -0.61 21.90
CA HIS A 137 -1.60 -1.02 22.29
C HIS A 137 -2.66 -0.72 21.20
N GLY A 138 -2.23 -0.20 20.03
CA GLY A 138 -3.12 0.16 18.94
C GLY A 138 -3.80 1.54 19.11
N LYS A 139 -3.37 2.33 20.08
CA LYS A 139 -3.85 3.71 20.19
C LYS A 139 -3.03 4.61 19.28
N TYR A 140 -3.70 5.38 18.43
CA TYR A 140 -3.02 6.30 17.52
C TYR A 140 -3.23 7.78 17.85
N GLN A 141 -2.36 8.59 17.32
CA GLN A 141 -2.46 10.05 17.27
C GLN A 141 -2.11 10.54 15.87
N ILE A 142 -2.80 11.59 15.42
CA ILE A 142 -2.49 12.27 14.16
C ILE A 142 -1.22 13.09 14.34
N LEU A 143 -0.23 12.86 13.48
CA LEU A 143 0.99 13.67 13.39
C LEU A 143 0.80 14.85 12.43
N ALA A 144 0.14 14.62 11.30
CA ALA A 144 -0.21 15.65 10.32
C ALA A 144 -1.41 15.19 9.47
N ASP A 145 -2.31 16.14 9.15
CA ASP A 145 -3.46 15.92 8.25
C ASP A 145 -3.61 17.06 7.22
N ARG A 146 -2.71 18.04 7.23
CA ARG A 146 -2.82 19.26 6.42
C ARG A 146 -1.45 19.78 5.94
N TYR A 147 -1.50 20.38 4.76
CA TYR A 147 -0.45 21.24 4.24
C TYR A 147 -1.02 22.61 3.88
N ASN A 148 -0.45 23.69 4.43
CA ASN A 148 -0.92 25.07 4.24
C ASN A 148 -2.45 25.24 4.51
N GLY A 149 -2.96 24.59 5.55
CA GLY A 149 -4.36 24.65 5.98
C GLY A 149 -5.33 23.77 5.17
N LYS A 150 -4.88 23.12 4.09
CA LYS A 150 -5.66 22.21 3.26
C LYS A 150 -5.40 20.77 3.66
N ARG A 151 -6.43 19.92 3.68
CA ARG A 151 -6.28 18.48 3.95
C ARG A 151 -5.44 17.81 2.86
N PHE A 152 -4.65 16.83 3.26
CA PHE A 152 -3.97 15.94 2.31
C PHE A 152 -4.96 15.26 1.37
N ASN A 153 -4.48 14.71 0.28
CA ASN A 153 -5.29 13.89 -0.64
C ASN A 153 -5.61 12.53 -0.01
N SER A 154 -4.74 11.58 -0.17
CA SER A 154 -4.76 10.27 0.49
C SER A 154 -3.30 9.82 0.69
N PRO A 155 -2.67 10.17 1.82
CA PRO A 155 -1.29 9.73 2.09
C PRO A 155 -1.17 8.23 1.91
N ASN A 156 -0.12 7.80 1.16
CA ASN A 156 -0.03 6.42 0.69
C ASN A 156 1.19 5.69 1.26
N ASP A 157 2.44 6.09 0.97
CA ASP A 157 3.61 5.41 1.57
C ASP A 157 4.47 6.39 2.37
N VAL A 158 5.20 5.85 3.36
CA VAL A 158 6.00 6.63 4.31
C VAL A 158 7.32 5.95 4.65
N VAL A 159 8.40 6.73 4.75
CA VAL A 159 9.72 6.25 5.15
C VAL A 159 10.38 7.22 6.13
N LEU A 160 11.19 6.68 7.04
CA LEU A 160 12.06 7.49 7.87
C LEU A 160 13.29 7.95 7.09
N GLY A 161 13.57 9.24 7.09
CA GLY A 161 14.72 9.81 6.40
C GLY A 161 15.99 9.85 7.25
N PRO A 162 17.16 10.14 6.62
CA PRO A 162 18.46 10.18 7.28
C PRO A 162 18.59 11.30 8.32
N ASP A 163 17.69 12.27 8.30
CA ASP A 163 17.62 13.38 9.25
C ASP A 163 16.62 13.14 10.40
N GLY A 164 16.03 11.93 10.49
CA GLY A 164 15.07 11.54 11.51
C GLY A 164 13.66 12.09 11.29
N ALA A 165 13.38 12.72 10.15
CA ALA A 165 12.04 13.13 9.76
C ALA A 165 11.34 12.03 8.96
N LEU A 166 10.01 12.08 8.89
CA LEU A 166 9.20 11.23 8.04
C LEU A 166 9.06 11.84 6.65
N TYR A 167 9.12 11.01 5.62
CA TYR A 167 8.90 11.38 4.23
C TYR A 167 7.76 10.56 3.69
N PHE A 168 6.79 11.18 3.04
CA PHE A 168 5.58 10.50 2.58
C PHE A 168 5.07 11.03 1.25
N THR A 169 4.32 10.20 0.57
CA THR A 169 3.62 10.51 -0.66
C THR A 169 2.15 10.80 -0.39
N ASP A 170 1.56 11.69 -1.19
CA ASP A 170 0.15 12.10 -1.05
C ASP A 170 -0.54 12.12 -2.43
N PRO A 171 -0.74 10.94 -3.05
CA PRO A 171 -1.53 10.81 -4.27
C PRO A 171 -3.02 10.99 -4.01
N THR A 172 -3.83 10.84 -5.07
CA THR A 172 -5.31 10.81 -4.99
C THR A 172 -5.85 9.40 -5.20
N LEU A 173 -5.03 8.37 -4.98
CA LEU A 173 -5.40 6.97 -5.24
C LEU A 173 -6.63 6.57 -4.43
N ASP A 174 -6.59 6.82 -3.11
CA ASP A 174 -7.59 6.40 -2.13
C ASP A 174 -8.35 7.58 -1.55
N LEU A 175 -8.41 8.67 -2.32
CA LEU A 175 -9.21 9.82 -1.91
C LEU A 175 -10.67 9.40 -1.71
N PRO A 176 -11.24 9.58 -0.50
CA PRO A 176 -12.55 9.05 -0.17
C PRO A 176 -13.62 9.51 -1.17
N LYS A 177 -14.45 8.57 -1.61
CA LYS A 177 -15.48 8.83 -2.61
C LYS A 177 -16.41 9.96 -2.18
N GLY A 178 -16.46 11.01 -3.01
CA GLY A 178 -17.31 12.20 -2.76
C GLY A 178 -16.60 13.31 -1.99
N GLU A 179 -15.38 13.09 -1.50
CA GLU A 179 -14.54 14.17 -0.96
C GLU A 179 -13.81 14.93 -2.07
N ALA A 180 -13.65 16.21 -1.89
CA ALA A 180 -12.94 17.07 -2.84
C ALA A 180 -11.43 17.01 -2.56
N GLN A 181 -10.65 16.99 -3.64
CA GLN A 181 -9.22 17.27 -3.58
C GLN A 181 -9.00 18.73 -3.19
N GLU A 182 -8.50 18.98 -1.97
CA GLU A 182 -8.24 20.34 -1.49
C GLU A 182 -6.87 20.87 -1.98
N ILE A 183 -5.85 20.02 -1.99
CA ILE A 183 -4.52 20.33 -2.53
C ILE A 183 -4.54 20.02 -4.03
N PRO A 184 -4.35 21.00 -4.93
CA PRO A 184 -4.58 20.83 -6.37
C PRO A 184 -3.43 20.13 -7.11
N PHE A 185 -2.66 19.28 -6.41
CA PHE A 185 -1.57 18.48 -6.93
C PHE A 185 -1.35 17.27 -6.03
N GLN A 186 -0.61 16.30 -6.52
CA GLN A 186 -0.10 15.16 -5.76
C GLN A 186 1.34 15.47 -5.37
N GLY A 187 1.73 15.20 -4.12
CA GLY A 187 3.00 15.69 -3.60
C GLY A 187 3.82 14.64 -2.88
N VAL A 188 5.10 14.92 -2.75
CA VAL A 188 6.01 14.26 -1.81
C VAL A 188 6.36 15.26 -0.72
N TYR A 189 6.25 14.85 0.52
CA TYR A 189 6.38 15.73 1.68
C TYR A 189 7.40 15.21 2.69
N ARG A 190 7.88 16.13 3.51
CA ARG A 190 8.69 15.86 4.70
C ARG A 190 7.93 16.37 5.92
N LEU A 191 7.80 15.53 6.93
CA LEU A 191 7.20 15.85 8.23
C LEU A 191 8.26 15.75 9.32
N ASP A 192 8.58 16.87 9.96
CA ASP A 192 9.56 16.87 11.05
C ASP A 192 8.93 16.54 12.43
N ALA A 193 9.77 16.33 13.42
CA ALA A 193 9.35 15.97 14.77
C ALA A 193 8.50 17.04 15.48
N ASN A 194 8.47 18.27 14.96
CA ASN A 194 7.64 19.36 15.50
C ASN A 194 6.28 19.46 14.81
N GLY A 195 5.98 18.55 13.88
CA GLY A 195 4.74 18.55 13.10
C GLY A 195 4.74 19.52 11.92
N HIS A 196 5.90 20.08 11.55
CA HIS A 196 5.99 20.94 10.37
C HIS A 196 6.07 20.10 9.09
N VAL A 197 5.12 20.35 8.18
CA VAL A 197 5.04 19.71 6.86
C VAL A 197 5.67 20.60 5.80
N GLN A 198 6.65 20.07 5.07
CA GLN A 198 7.34 20.71 3.96
C GLN A 198 7.03 19.97 2.66
N LEU A 199 6.56 20.67 1.62
CA LEU A 199 6.47 20.12 0.27
C LEU A 199 7.87 20.00 -0.33
N LEU A 200 8.22 18.84 -0.84
CA LEU A 200 9.50 18.56 -1.48
C LEU A 200 9.43 18.63 -3.01
N THR A 201 8.41 17.99 -3.59
CA THR A 201 8.11 18.05 -5.03
C THR A 201 6.63 17.79 -5.28
N LYS A 202 6.14 18.28 -6.42
CA LYS A 202 4.79 18.03 -6.96
C LYS A 202 4.85 17.67 -8.46
N ASP A 203 6.00 17.22 -8.92
CA ASP A 203 6.26 17.01 -10.33
C ASP A 203 5.94 15.59 -10.80
N LEU A 204 5.58 14.69 -9.86
CA LEU A 204 5.10 13.34 -10.16
C LEU A 204 3.59 13.38 -10.47
N ALA A 205 3.15 12.49 -11.34
CA ALA A 205 1.73 12.37 -11.70
C ALA A 205 0.95 11.61 -10.62
N GLN A 206 1.55 10.53 -10.08
CA GLN A 206 0.97 9.70 -9.03
C GLN A 206 2.09 9.11 -8.17
N PRO A 207 2.69 9.93 -7.25
CA PRO A 207 3.75 9.44 -6.37
C PRO A 207 3.18 8.37 -5.44
N ASN A 208 3.89 7.25 -5.28
CA ASN A 208 3.48 6.13 -4.46
C ASN A 208 4.64 5.71 -3.57
N GLY A 209 5.33 4.60 -3.81
CA GLY A 209 6.42 4.13 -2.98
C GLY A 209 7.62 5.06 -2.95
N LEU A 210 8.32 5.08 -1.81
CA LEU A 210 9.53 5.86 -1.65
C LEU A 210 10.57 5.17 -0.76
N ALA A 211 11.86 5.44 -1.04
CA ALA A 211 12.96 4.91 -0.25
C ALA A 211 14.22 5.80 -0.32
N PHE A 212 14.97 5.88 0.77
CA PHE A 212 16.29 6.50 0.76
C PHE A 212 17.39 5.50 0.39
N SER A 213 18.42 5.99 -0.31
CA SER A 213 19.67 5.25 -0.46
C SER A 213 20.35 5.04 0.90
N PRO A 214 21.16 3.95 1.08
CA PRO A 214 21.81 3.68 2.36
C PRO A 214 22.76 4.79 2.85
N ASP A 215 23.32 5.57 1.93
CA ASP A 215 24.17 6.71 2.27
C ASP A 215 23.40 8.00 2.55
N GLY A 216 22.07 7.96 2.46
CA GLY A 216 21.16 9.07 2.71
C GLY A 216 21.23 10.20 1.69
N LYS A 217 21.90 10.00 0.55
CA LYS A 217 22.10 11.08 -0.45
C LYS A 217 21.05 11.12 -1.53
N HIS A 218 20.27 10.06 -1.69
CA HIS A 218 19.24 9.97 -2.73
C HIS A 218 17.91 9.56 -2.13
N LEU A 219 16.84 10.18 -2.61
CA LEU A 219 15.46 9.73 -2.41
C LEU A 219 14.95 9.19 -3.75
N TYR A 220 14.52 7.93 -3.74
CA TYR A 220 13.77 7.30 -4.82
C TYR A 220 12.28 7.48 -4.55
N VAL A 221 11.52 7.78 -5.60
CA VAL A 221 10.05 7.83 -5.55
C VAL A 221 9.53 7.29 -6.87
N ASP A 222 8.63 6.35 -6.83
CA ASP A 222 7.99 5.92 -8.06
C ASP A 222 6.77 6.78 -8.43
N ASP A 223 6.41 6.68 -9.69
CA ASP A 223 5.24 7.32 -10.30
C ASP A 223 4.42 6.22 -10.97
N SER A 224 3.39 5.76 -10.28
CA SER A 224 2.53 4.67 -10.73
C SER A 224 1.84 4.97 -12.06
N GLU A 225 1.48 6.24 -12.31
CA GLU A 225 0.83 6.64 -13.57
C GLU A 225 1.83 6.68 -14.73
N ARG A 226 3.04 7.20 -14.51
CA ARG A 226 4.10 7.27 -15.54
C ARG A 226 4.89 5.97 -15.66
N ARG A 227 4.76 5.05 -14.68
CA ARG A 227 5.45 3.75 -14.62
C ARG A 227 6.96 3.87 -14.65
N ASN A 228 7.47 4.79 -13.87
CA ASN A 228 8.89 4.99 -13.70
C ASN A 228 9.24 5.25 -12.24
N ILE A 229 10.53 5.16 -11.96
CA ILE A 229 11.12 5.49 -10.69
C ILE A 229 11.93 6.75 -10.91
N MET A 230 11.64 7.78 -10.13
CA MET A 230 12.43 9.00 -10.07
C MET A 230 13.49 8.88 -8.97
N VAL A 231 14.66 9.46 -9.19
CA VAL A 231 15.67 9.65 -8.16
C VAL A 231 15.97 11.14 -8.04
N PHE A 232 16.05 11.60 -6.81
CA PHE A 232 16.40 12.98 -6.45
C PHE A 232 17.63 12.98 -5.57
N ASP A 233 18.49 13.97 -5.74
CA ASP A 233 19.56 14.22 -4.81
C ASP A 233 19.00 14.89 -3.54
N PHE A 234 19.25 14.28 -2.39
CA PHE A 234 18.88 14.83 -1.09
C PHE A 234 20.00 15.73 -0.58
N ILE A 235 19.74 17.01 -0.46
CA ILE A 235 20.74 18.02 -0.17
C ILE A 235 20.64 18.59 1.24
N ALA A 236 21.69 19.28 1.67
CA ALA A 236 21.89 19.74 3.07
C ALA A 236 20.73 20.59 3.64
N GLN A 237 19.93 21.24 2.79
CA GLN A 237 18.76 22.02 3.18
C GLN A 237 17.51 21.14 3.42
N LYS A 238 17.67 19.81 3.42
CA LYS A 238 16.57 18.84 3.53
C LYS A 238 15.53 19.03 2.44
N THR A 239 16.00 19.32 1.23
CA THR A 239 15.20 19.47 0.00
C THR A 239 15.72 18.53 -1.07
N LEU A 240 14.96 18.42 -2.15
CA LEU A 240 15.30 17.59 -3.30
C LEU A 240 15.84 18.45 -4.44
N ALA A 241 16.82 17.91 -5.16
CA ALA A 241 17.42 18.52 -6.34
C ALA A 241 17.67 17.46 -7.42
N ASN A 242 17.94 17.92 -8.65
CA ASN A 242 18.40 17.09 -9.78
C ASN A 242 17.51 15.85 -10.02
N GLY A 243 16.18 16.02 -9.96
CA GLY A 243 15.23 14.95 -10.24
C GLY A 243 15.43 14.39 -11.66
N ARG A 244 15.56 13.06 -11.76
CA ARG A 244 15.77 12.34 -13.02
C ARG A 244 15.16 10.96 -12.98
N ILE A 245 14.81 10.40 -14.12
CA ILE A 245 14.36 9.01 -14.22
C ILE A 245 15.52 8.09 -13.83
N PHE A 246 15.26 7.20 -12.87
CA PHE A 246 16.17 6.16 -12.44
C PHE A 246 15.94 4.86 -13.21
N GLY A 247 14.68 4.48 -13.43
CA GLY A 247 14.29 3.30 -14.16
C GLY A 247 12.87 3.41 -14.69
N GLU A 248 12.56 2.63 -15.72
CA GLU A 248 11.20 2.52 -16.29
C GLU A 248 10.73 1.08 -16.18
N GLU A 249 9.46 0.88 -15.79
CA GLU A 249 8.83 -0.42 -15.65
C GLU A 249 7.70 -0.59 -16.67
N PRO A 250 8.05 -0.91 -17.93
CA PRO A 250 7.06 -1.05 -18.99
C PRO A 250 6.15 -2.25 -18.76
N GLY A 251 4.85 -2.07 -18.97
CA GLY A 251 3.84 -3.11 -18.84
C GLY A 251 2.41 -2.55 -18.92
N GLY A 252 1.42 -3.42 -18.88
CA GLY A 252 0.01 -3.02 -18.77
C GLY A 252 -0.36 -2.78 -17.31
N LYS A 253 -1.30 -1.86 -17.04
CA LYS A 253 -1.81 -1.63 -15.67
C LYS A 253 -2.39 -2.92 -15.03
N GLN A 254 -2.93 -3.83 -15.85
CA GLN A 254 -3.43 -5.13 -15.40
C GLN A 254 -2.34 -6.07 -14.90
N ASP A 255 -1.07 -5.78 -15.18
CA ASP A 255 0.08 -6.59 -14.75
C ASP A 255 0.72 -6.05 -13.45
N GLY A 256 0.26 -4.90 -12.97
CA GLY A 256 0.79 -4.11 -11.87
C GLY A 256 1.44 -2.80 -12.36
N VAL A 257 1.74 -1.93 -11.42
CA VAL A 257 2.42 -0.66 -11.61
C VAL A 257 3.50 -0.53 -10.56
N PRO A 258 4.48 0.37 -10.70
CA PRO A 258 5.35 0.75 -9.59
C PRO A 258 4.50 1.20 -8.40
N ASP A 259 4.79 0.65 -7.21
CA ASP A 259 4.00 0.83 -6.00
C ASP A 259 4.94 0.92 -4.79
N GLY A 260 5.09 -0.08 -3.95
CA GLY A 260 6.03 -0.04 -2.85
C GLY A 260 7.48 -0.37 -3.24
N MET A 261 8.45 0.18 -2.52
CA MET A 261 9.88 -0.07 -2.77
C MET A 261 10.71 -0.16 -1.50
N LYS A 262 11.80 -0.93 -1.54
CA LYS A 262 12.80 -0.99 -0.47
C LYS A 262 14.21 -1.15 -1.05
N VAL A 263 15.21 -0.74 -0.29
CA VAL A 263 16.64 -0.77 -0.69
C VAL A 263 17.39 -1.80 0.16
N ASP A 264 18.36 -2.50 -0.43
CA ASP A 264 19.29 -3.32 0.33
C ASP A 264 20.53 -2.52 0.80
N ARG A 265 21.35 -3.10 1.67
CA ARG A 265 22.57 -2.47 2.19
C ARG A 265 23.61 -2.12 1.12
N SER A 266 23.53 -2.74 -0.05
CA SER A 266 24.41 -2.47 -1.19
C SER A 266 23.87 -1.38 -2.12
N GLY A 267 22.68 -0.86 -1.83
CA GLY A 267 22.00 0.16 -2.63
C GLY A 267 21.21 -0.40 -3.82
N ASN A 268 20.99 -1.71 -3.88
CA ASN A 268 20.08 -2.26 -4.89
C ASN A 268 18.64 -1.93 -4.48
N LEU A 269 17.84 -1.49 -5.46
CA LEU A 269 16.45 -1.09 -5.26
C LEU A 269 15.54 -2.25 -5.71
N PHE A 270 14.60 -2.62 -4.85
CA PHE A 270 13.55 -3.58 -5.10
C PHE A 270 12.24 -2.82 -5.15
N VAL A 271 11.55 -2.83 -6.29
CA VAL A 271 10.31 -2.08 -6.54
C VAL A 271 9.26 -3.04 -7.04
N THR A 272 8.06 -2.95 -6.50
CA THR A 272 6.93 -3.67 -7.06
C THR A 272 6.55 -3.04 -8.41
N GLY A 273 6.02 -3.85 -9.32
CA GLY A 273 5.73 -3.39 -10.67
C GLY A 273 5.09 -4.48 -11.52
N PRO A 274 5.07 -4.31 -12.83
CA PRO A 274 4.44 -5.28 -13.72
C PRO A 274 4.97 -6.70 -13.52
N SER A 275 4.08 -7.62 -13.17
CA SER A 275 4.32 -9.05 -12.92
C SER A 275 5.06 -9.41 -11.63
N GLY A 276 5.44 -8.46 -10.77
CA GLY A 276 6.11 -8.77 -9.51
C GLY A 276 7.09 -7.69 -9.05
N ILE A 277 8.29 -8.07 -8.62
CA ILE A 277 9.29 -7.14 -8.10
C ILE A 277 10.44 -6.99 -9.09
N TRP A 278 10.70 -5.76 -9.50
CA TRP A 278 11.83 -5.35 -10.32
C TRP A 278 13.02 -5.01 -9.45
N VAL A 279 14.19 -5.57 -9.78
CA VAL A 279 15.42 -5.37 -9.01
C VAL A 279 16.39 -4.55 -9.84
N TRP A 280 16.83 -3.42 -9.28
CA TRP A 280 17.72 -2.47 -9.93
C TRP A 280 19.02 -2.33 -9.15
N ASP A 281 20.16 -2.14 -9.83
CA ASP A 281 21.36 -1.73 -9.12
C ASP A 281 21.34 -0.22 -8.80
N ASN A 282 22.24 0.24 -7.96
CA ASN A 282 22.33 1.65 -7.54
C ASN A 282 22.65 2.66 -8.67
N ARG A 283 22.78 2.18 -9.91
CA ARG A 283 23.00 3.00 -11.11
C ARG A 283 21.80 3.01 -12.06
N GLY A 284 20.72 2.32 -11.70
CA GLY A 284 19.52 2.20 -12.53
C GLY A 284 19.62 1.11 -13.61
N HIS A 285 20.51 0.13 -13.47
CA HIS A 285 20.51 -1.01 -14.37
C HIS A 285 19.56 -2.09 -13.82
N HIS A 286 18.60 -2.50 -14.62
CA HIS A 286 17.71 -3.61 -14.30
C HIS A 286 18.47 -4.92 -14.20
N LEU A 287 18.46 -5.52 -13.01
CA LEU A 287 19.15 -6.78 -12.72
C LEU A 287 18.29 -8.00 -13.02
N GLY A 288 16.98 -7.90 -12.83
CA GLY A 288 16.02 -8.97 -13.05
C GLY A 288 14.71 -8.75 -12.34
N THR A 289 13.76 -9.65 -12.56
CA THR A 289 12.40 -9.57 -12.00
C THR A 289 12.06 -10.85 -11.21
N ILE A 290 11.54 -10.67 -10.01
CA ILE A 290 10.92 -11.72 -9.20
C ILE A 290 9.44 -11.75 -9.58
N VAL A 291 9.05 -12.72 -10.41
CA VAL A 291 7.65 -12.87 -10.86
C VAL A 291 6.81 -13.48 -9.75
N LEU A 292 5.68 -12.87 -9.46
CA LEU A 292 4.77 -13.28 -8.39
C LEU A 292 3.44 -13.79 -8.94
N PRO A 293 2.77 -14.72 -8.21
CA PRO A 293 1.44 -15.20 -8.59
C PRO A 293 0.37 -14.10 -8.60
N GLU A 294 0.43 -13.18 -7.66
CA GLU A 294 -0.47 -12.05 -7.50
C GLU A 294 0.23 -10.73 -7.86
N GLN A 295 -0.54 -9.66 -8.02
CA GLN A 295 0.01 -8.32 -8.17
C GLN A 295 0.63 -7.90 -6.83
N ALA A 296 1.94 -7.62 -6.85
CA ALA A 296 2.63 -7.08 -5.70
C ALA A 296 2.24 -5.62 -5.47
N ALA A 297 2.04 -5.27 -4.20
CA ALA A 297 1.76 -3.92 -3.74
C ALA A 297 2.98 -3.31 -3.03
N ASN A 298 3.51 -3.97 -1.99
CA ASN A 298 4.65 -3.45 -1.25
C ASN A 298 5.57 -4.58 -0.76
N LEU A 299 6.66 -4.24 -0.08
CA LEU A 299 7.59 -5.20 0.47
C LEU A 299 8.29 -4.66 1.72
N ALA A 300 8.83 -5.56 2.55
CA ALA A 300 9.68 -5.24 3.69
C ALA A 300 10.83 -6.21 3.82
N TRP A 301 11.94 -5.73 4.30
CA TRP A 301 13.02 -6.59 4.77
C TRP A 301 12.72 -7.04 6.21
N GLY A 302 12.89 -8.32 6.48
CA GLY A 302 12.65 -8.88 7.81
C GLY A 302 13.57 -10.04 8.16
N ASP A 303 13.20 -10.70 9.24
CA ASP A 303 14.01 -11.61 10.03
C ASP A 303 15.17 -10.90 10.76
N PRO A 304 15.83 -11.52 11.76
CA PRO A 304 16.83 -10.84 12.59
C PRO A 304 18.05 -10.29 11.84
N ASP A 305 18.34 -10.82 10.66
CA ASP A 305 19.43 -10.38 9.79
C ASP A 305 18.97 -9.54 8.59
N TYR A 306 17.65 -9.37 8.44
CA TYR A 306 17.02 -8.66 7.32
C TYR A 306 17.34 -9.27 5.95
N SER A 307 17.45 -10.59 5.86
CA SER A 307 17.72 -11.31 4.60
C SER A 307 16.45 -11.85 3.92
N THR A 308 15.30 -11.70 4.55
CA THR A 308 14.02 -12.15 4.01
C THR A 308 13.20 -10.96 3.50
N LEU A 309 12.68 -11.07 2.28
CA LEU A 309 11.64 -10.19 1.78
C LEU A 309 10.26 -10.72 2.20
N TYR A 310 9.50 -9.91 2.89
CA TYR A 310 8.07 -10.05 3.10
C TYR A 310 7.37 -9.18 2.08
N ILE A 311 6.46 -9.77 1.30
CA ILE A 311 5.88 -9.14 0.12
C ILE A 311 4.38 -9.18 0.24
N THR A 312 3.74 -8.03 0.27
CA THR A 312 2.29 -7.89 0.16
C THR A 312 1.90 -7.93 -1.31
N ALA A 313 0.89 -8.74 -1.61
CA ALA A 313 0.42 -8.89 -2.99
C ALA A 313 -1.07 -9.26 -2.97
N THR A 314 -1.90 -8.36 -3.45
CA THR A 314 -3.36 -8.44 -3.49
C THR A 314 -3.95 -9.03 -2.19
N THR A 315 -4.12 -10.34 -2.09
CA THR A 315 -4.79 -10.99 -0.95
C THR A 315 -3.87 -11.82 -0.06
N SER A 316 -2.56 -11.76 -0.31
CA SER A 316 -1.57 -12.62 0.35
C SER A 316 -0.35 -11.88 0.83
N LEU A 317 0.24 -12.38 1.92
CA LEU A 317 1.59 -12.05 2.34
C LEU A 317 2.52 -13.22 1.97
N TYR A 318 3.53 -12.91 1.16
CA TYR A 318 4.57 -13.87 0.78
C TYR A 318 5.86 -13.61 1.55
N ARG A 319 6.71 -14.63 1.63
CA ARG A 319 8.11 -14.48 2.03
C ARG A 319 9.05 -15.15 1.04
N LEU A 320 10.21 -14.51 0.86
CA LEU A 320 11.26 -14.96 -0.04
C LEU A 320 12.62 -14.73 0.62
N HIS A 321 13.35 -15.81 0.92
CA HIS A 321 14.72 -15.69 1.42
C HIS A 321 15.68 -15.27 0.31
N THR A 322 16.54 -14.31 0.62
CA THR A 322 17.51 -13.73 -0.30
C THR A 322 18.96 -13.92 0.21
N LYS A 323 19.92 -13.57 -0.64
CA LYS A 323 21.33 -13.40 -0.25
C LYS A 323 21.67 -11.94 0.10
N SER A 324 20.72 -11.03 -0.19
CA SER A 324 20.80 -9.63 0.17
C SER A 324 20.35 -9.40 1.60
N HIS A 325 20.80 -8.29 2.17
CA HIS A 325 20.33 -7.81 3.47
C HIS A 325 19.74 -6.42 3.32
N GLY A 326 18.55 -6.20 3.85
CA GLY A 326 17.86 -4.94 3.78
C GLY A 326 18.58 -3.81 4.49
N PHE A 327 18.47 -2.61 3.93
CA PHE A 327 18.79 -1.37 4.63
C PHE A 327 17.56 -0.94 5.44
N ILE A 328 17.75 -0.73 6.74
CA ILE A 328 16.67 -0.37 7.67
C ILE A 328 16.92 1.04 8.16
N PRO A 329 16.15 2.03 7.71
CA PRO A 329 16.40 3.44 8.02
C PRO A 329 16.40 3.74 9.53
N TYR A 330 15.44 3.19 10.27
CA TYR A 330 15.31 3.44 11.72
C TYR A 330 16.39 2.77 12.58
N ASP A 331 17.09 1.75 12.07
CA ASP A 331 18.25 1.13 12.75
C ASP A 331 19.56 1.87 12.45
N SER A 332 19.57 2.75 11.46
CA SER A 332 20.78 3.44 10.99
C SER A 332 21.03 4.79 11.67
N LEU A 333 20.05 5.32 12.40
CA LEU A 333 20.19 6.61 13.07
C LEU A 333 21.03 6.54 14.33
N PRO A 334 21.92 7.54 14.61
CA PRO A 334 22.60 7.64 15.89
C PRO A 334 21.57 7.81 17.00
N ASN A 335 21.53 6.94 17.98
CA ASN A 335 20.59 6.85 19.12
C ASN A 335 19.31 6.04 18.90
N SER A 336 19.26 5.18 17.89
CA SER A 336 18.14 4.25 17.67
C SER A 336 18.18 2.99 18.57
N ARG A 337 18.96 2.99 19.67
CA ARG A 337 19.05 1.85 20.63
C ARG A 337 18.75 2.30 22.04
#